data_ebc84edcd4a2ac84e83f4e18a7aeeffb
#
_entry.id   ebc84edcd4a2ac84e83f4e18a7aeeffb
#
_cell.length_a   1.000
_cell.length_b   1.000
_cell.length_c   1.000
_cell.angle_alpha   90.00
_cell.angle_beta   90.00
_cell.angle_gamma   90.00
#
_symmetry.space_group_name_H-M   'P 1'
#
loop_
_entity.id
_entity.type
_entity.pdbx_description
1 polymer ?
#
loop_
_entity_poly.entity_id
_entity_poly.type
_entity_poly.pdbx_seq_one_letter_code
_entity_poly.pdbx_strand_id
1 'polypeptide(L)'
;MKYLVLGPAGMGIFALIGSLKAREKELVDVKEISGSSAGAILALFLGVGMSVDEILETSLSMNVPTFVKIRIGSFFNKFGFVDMAPIRKKFVDICGSDPTFAEIDMKIYIAAFCMNTSETVYFSKDTHPDMKVIDAVCMSMAVPFIFACGKYNHETYVDGGMKEEYPLTPFFDKKPHEITCIKIKMNRVYQEDIQTPKAFVQTLVRSALSNRVQY
;
A
#
# COMPACT_ATOMS: atom_id res chain seq x y z
N MET A 1 0.93 8.75 20.16
CA MET A 1 1.41 9.06 18.80
C MET A 1 0.35 9.86 18.06
N LYS A 2 0.71 10.84 17.22
CA LYS A 2 -0.29 11.65 16.48
C LYS A 2 -0.29 11.36 14.98
N TYR A 3 0.86 11.00 14.44
CA TYR A 3 1.08 10.76 13.02
C TYR A 3 1.63 9.35 12.84
N LEU A 4 0.90 8.53 12.09
CA LEU A 4 1.26 7.13 11.86
C LEU A 4 1.74 6.95 10.41
N VAL A 5 2.92 6.35 10.26
CA VAL A 5 3.52 6.04 8.96
C VAL A 5 3.63 4.52 8.82
N LEU A 6 2.97 3.97 7.80
CA LEU A 6 2.92 2.55 7.50
C LEU A 6 3.65 2.26 6.19
N GLY A 7 4.82 1.64 6.29
CA GLY A 7 5.67 1.31 5.15
C GLY A 7 5.14 0.16 4.31
N PRO A 8 5.74 -0.05 3.11
CA PRO A 8 5.46 -1.21 2.28
C PRO A 8 5.93 -2.50 2.97
N ALA A 9 5.14 -3.56 2.86
CA ALA A 9 5.45 -4.83 3.50
C ALA A 9 5.10 -6.06 2.63
N GLY A 10 4.35 -5.89 1.55
CA GLY A 10 3.87 -7.01 0.75
C GLY A 10 3.14 -8.04 1.62
N MET A 11 3.56 -9.31 1.55
CA MET A 11 3.01 -10.39 2.40
C MET A 11 3.32 -10.23 3.89
N GLY A 12 4.19 -9.30 4.27
CA GLY A 12 4.45 -8.92 5.67
C GLY A 12 3.34 -8.09 6.32
N ILE A 13 2.19 -7.89 5.66
CA ILE A 13 1.06 -7.12 6.20
C ILE A 13 0.62 -7.63 7.59
N PHE A 14 0.67 -8.94 7.84
CA PHE A 14 0.34 -9.52 9.15
C PHE A 14 1.27 -9.05 10.27
N ALA A 15 2.56 -8.81 9.96
CA ALA A 15 3.50 -8.26 10.92
C ALA A 15 3.21 -6.77 11.20
N LEU A 16 2.75 -6.01 10.19
CA LEU A 16 2.26 -4.64 10.41
C LEU A 16 1.02 -4.65 11.32
N ILE A 17 0.04 -5.54 11.07
CA ILE A 17 -1.16 -5.68 11.89
C ILE A 17 -0.77 -6.03 13.35
N GLY A 18 0.15 -6.99 13.54
CA GLY A 18 0.65 -7.34 14.86
C GLY A 18 1.33 -6.16 15.58
N SER A 19 2.06 -5.33 14.83
CA SER A 19 2.68 -4.11 15.37
C SER A 19 1.65 -3.06 15.76
N LEU A 20 0.57 -2.91 14.99
CA LEU A 20 -0.57 -2.06 15.33
C LEU A 20 -1.28 -2.59 16.59
N LYS A 21 -1.50 -3.90 16.68
CA LYS A 21 -2.13 -4.53 17.85
C LYS A 21 -1.33 -4.29 19.12
N ALA A 22 0.00 -4.44 19.06
CA ALA A 22 0.88 -4.16 20.20
C ALA A 22 0.83 -2.70 20.69
N ARG A 23 0.41 -1.78 19.82
CA ARG A 23 0.32 -0.33 20.08
C ARG A 23 -1.12 0.21 20.05
N GLU A 24 -2.12 -0.66 20.15
CA GLU A 24 -3.53 -0.31 19.97
C GLU A 24 -3.98 0.86 20.86
N LYS A 25 -3.50 0.91 22.10
CA LYS A 25 -3.79 2.01 23.03
C LYS A 25 -3.29 3.37 22.54
N GLU A 26 -2.22 3.39 21.75
CA GLU A 26 -1.64 4.62 21.19
C GLU A 26 -2.39 5.09 19.92
N LEU A 27 -3.13 4.18 19.26
CA LEU A 27 -3.88 4.50 18.04
C LEU A 27 -5.03 5.50 18.30
N VAL A 28 -5.56 5.55 19.51
CA VAL A 28 -6.64 6.49 19.89
C VAL A 28 -6.24 7.95 19.66
N ASP A 29 -4.96 8.28 19.78
CA ASP A 29 -4.44 9.64 19.61
C ASP A 29 -4.03 9.95 18.16
N VAL A 30 -4.09 8.99 17.25
CA VAL A 30 -3.67 9.17 15.85
C VAL A 30 -4.65 10.11 15.15
N LYS A 31 -4.09 11.15 14.52
CA LYS A 31 -4.84 12.16 13.78
C LYS A 31 -4.73 11.97 12.26
N GLU A 32 -3.58 11.54 11.79
CA GLU A 32 -3.29 11.39 10.37
C GLU A 32 -2.46 10.13 10.13
N ILE A 33 -2.73 9.45 9.02
CA ILE A 33 -2.03 8.21 8.65
C ILE A 33 -1.48 8.36 7.24
N SER A 34 -0.21 8.01 7.04
CA SER A 34 0.40 7.87 5.72
C SER A 34 0.76 6.42 5.46
N GLY A 35 0.37 5.89 4.29
CA GLY A 35 0.58 4.49 3.95
C GLY A 35 1.05 4.27 2.53
N SER A 36 1.88 3.24 2.33
CA SER A 36 2.35 2.77 1.03
C SER A 36 2.19 1.26 0.89
N SER A 37 1.70 0.78 -0.26
CA SER A 37 1.52 -0.66 -0.54
C SER A 37 0.65 -1.36 0.52
N ALA A 38 1.17 -2.35 1.24
CA ALA A 38 0.46 -2.98 2.35
C ALA A 38 0.07 -1.97 3.45
N GLY A 39 0.90 -0.94 3.69
CA GLY A 39 0.58 0.15 4.62
C GLY A 39 -0.59 1.02 4.13
N ALA A 40 -0.78 1.17 2.82
CA ALA A 40 -1.92 1.87 2.25
C ALA A 40 -3.25 1.13 2.49
N ILE A 41 -3.23 -0.22 2.44
CA ILE A 41 -4.40 -1.05 2.78
C ILE A 41 -4.80 -0.83 4.25
N LEU A 42 -3.81 -0.83 5.16
CA LEU A 42 -4.09 -0.60 6.58
C LEU A 42 -4.54 0.84 6.86
N ALA A 43 -3.98 1.82 6.13
CA ALA A 43 -4.42 3.21 6.23
C ALA A 43 -5.89 3.37 5.80
N LEU A 44 -6.32 2.66 4.73
CA LEU A 44 -7.72 2.61 4.31
C LEU A 44 -8.60 2.01 5.41
N PHE A 45 -8.27 0.83 5.92
CA PHE A 45 -9.10 0.12 6.89
C PHE A 45 -9.24 0.90 8.20
N LEU A 46 -8.14 1.45 8.71
CA LEU A 46 -8.18 2.35 9.88
C LEU A 46 -8.96 3.63 9.56
N GLY A 47 -8.80 4.16 8.35
CA GLY A 47 -9.48 5.39 7.88
C GLY A 47 -10.99 5.25 7.80
N VAL A 48 -11.50 4.08 7.46
CA VAL A 48 -12.96 3.79 7.47
C VAL A 48 -13.46 3.33 8.84
N GLY A 49 -12.61 3.35 9.86
CA GLY A 49 -12.99 3.09 11.26
C GLY A 49 -12.93 1.63 11.70
N MET A 50 -12.28 0.74 10.93
CA MET A 50 -12.08 -0.64 11.38
C MET A 50 -11.11 -0.71 12.55
N SER A 51 -11.44 -1.49 13.57
CA SER A 51 -10.53 -1.85 14.66
C SER A 51 -9.41 -2.77 14.17
N VAL A 52 -8.31 -2.85 14.92
CA VAL A 52 -7.18 -3.74 14.57
C VAL A 52 -7.62 -5.22 14.57
N ASP A 53 -8.55 -5.60 15.43
CA ASP A 53 -9.08 -6.97 15.48
C ASP A 53 -9.92 -7.29 14.22
N GLU A 54 -10.80 -6.39 13.80
CA GLU A 54 -11.55 -6.54 12.54
C GLU A 54 -10.64 -6.60 11.33
N ILE A 55 -9.57 -5.80 11.29
CA ILE A 55 -8.56 -5.84 10.23
C ILE A 55 -7.85 -7.21 10.22
N LEU A 56 -7.49 -7.75 11.39
CA LEU A 56 -6.84 -9.04 11.51
C LEU A 56 -7.77 -10.17 11.04
N GLU A 57 -9.00 -10.23 11.54
CA GLU A 57 -10.00 -11.25 11.17
C GLU A 57 -10.29 -11.20 9.67
N THR A 58 -10.52 -10.01 9.13
CA THR A 58 -10.72 -9.79 7.70
C THR A 58 -9.52 -10.28 6.88
N SER A 59 -8.31 -9.93 7.29
CA SER A 59 -7.08 -10.33 6.59
C SER A 59 -6.86 -11.84 6.63
N LEU A 60 -7.15 -12.50 7.75
CA LEU A 60 -7.05 -13.95 7.89
C LEU A 60 -8.12 -14.70 7.08
N SER A 61 -9.31 -14.13 6.96
CA SER A 61 -10.41 -14.72 6.19
C SER A 61 -10.26 -14.56 4.67
N MET A 62 -9.35 -13.66 4.22
CA MET A 62 -9.14 -13.41 2.80
C MET A 62 -8.50 -14.61 2.10
N ASN A 63 -9.27 -15.29 1.25
CA ASN A 63 -8.77 -16.31 0.34
C ASN A 63 -8.30 -15.65 -0.97
N VAL A 64 -7.07 -15.14 -0.99
CA VAL A 64 -6.49 -14.38 -2.11
C VAL A 64 -6.60 -15.11 -3.46
N PRO A 65 -6.35 -16.44 -3.60
CA PRO A 65 -6.52 -17.16 -4.86
C PRO A 65 -7.92 -17.09 -5.48
N THR A 66 -8.95 -16.80 -4.71
CA THR A 66 -10.34 -16.76 -5.24
C THR A 66 -10.61 -15.54 -6.11
N PHE A 67 -9.91 -14.43 -5.91
CA PHE A 67 -10.10 -13.18 -6.65
C PHE A 67 -8.86 -12.69 -7.40
N VAL A 68 -7.69 -13.25 -7.13
CA VAL A 68 -6.45 -12.94 -7.87
C VAL A 68 -6.27 -13.96 -9.00
N LYS A 69 -6.41 -13.50 -10.25
CA LYS A 69 -6.24 -14.34 -11.45
C LYS A 69 -5.11 -13.82 -12.30
N ILE A 70 -4.18 -14.70 -12.67
CA ILE A 70 -3.09 -14.38 -13.59
C ILE A 70 -3.64 -14.41 -15.02
N ARG A 71 -3.41 -13.33 -15.77
CA ARG A 71 -3.80 -13.17 -17.18
C ARG A 71 -2.61 -12.67 -17.98
N ILE A 72 -2.01 -13.53 -18.78
CA ILE A 72 -0.84 -13.17 -19.63
C ILE A 72 -1.16 -12.01 -20.57
N GLY A 73 -2.36 -11.98 -21.18
CA GLY A 73 -2.79 -10.89 -22.04
C GLY A 73 -2.91 -9.53 -21.33
N SER A 74 -3.11 -9.51 -20.02
CA SER A 74 -3.16 -8.28 -19.23
C SER A 74 -1.82 -7.53 -19.20
N PHE A 75 -0.72 -8.28 -19.31
CA PHE A 75 0.63 -7.69 -19.31
C PHE A 75 0.84 -6.71 -20.46
N PHE A 76 0.38 -7.07 -21.67
CA PHE A 76 0.60 -6.23 -22.87
C PHE A 76 -0.23 -4.93 -22.86
N ASN A 77 -1.36 -4.91 -22.16
CA ASN A 77 -2.27 -3.75 -22.13
C ASN A 77 -2.21 -2.95 -20.82
N LYS A 78 -1.85 -3.61 -19.72
CA LYS A 78 -1.91 -3.04 -18.35
C LYS A 78 -0.59 -3.16 -17.59
N PHE A 79 0.47 -3.67 -18.22
CA PHE A 79 1.83 -3.83 -17.67
C PHE A 79 1.91 -4.70 -16.41
N GLY A 80 0.95 -5.60 -16.19
CA GLY A 80 0.91 -6.53 -15.06
C GLY A 80 0.05 -7.76 -15.35
N PHE A 81 0.40 -8.88 -14.70
CA PHE A 81 -0.29 -10.16 -14.92
C PHE A 81 -1.60 -10.30 -14.13
N VAL A 82 -1.78 -9.52 -13.07
CA VAL A 82 -2.96 -9.57 -12.19
C VAL A 82 -3.80 -8.31 -12.39
N ASP A 83 -5.07 -8.50 -12.75
CA ASP A 83 -6.03 -7.40 -12.86
C ASP A 83 -6.43 -6.88 -11.46
N MET A 84 -6.43 -5.57 -11.29
CA MET A 84 -6.78 -4.93 -10.02
C MET A 84 -8.29 -4.84 -9.78
N ALA A 85 -9.13 -4.96 -10.80
CA ALA A 85 -10.58 -4.78 -10.66
C ALA A 85 -11.22 -5.76 -9.65
N PRO A 86 -10.89 -7.07 -9.63
CA PRO A 86 -11.41 -7.98 -8.61
C PRO A 86 -10.94 -7.64 -7.19
N ILE A 87 -9.69 -7.15 -7.06
CA ILE A 87 -9.12 -6.73 -5.78
C ILE A 87 -9.83 -5.47 -5.27
N ARG A 88 -10.00 -4.48 -6.15
CA ARG A 88 -10.77 -3.27 -5.87
C ARG A 88 -12.18 -3.60 -5.36
N LYS A 89 -12.89 -4.47 -6.11
CA LYS A 89 -14.22 -4.93 -5.69
C LYS A 89 -14.20 -5.54 -4.29
N LYS A 90 -13.20 -6.39 -4.00
CA LYS A 90 -13.07 -7.01 -2.68
C LYS A 90 -12.86 -5.97 -1.56
N PHE A 91 -12.10 -4.89 -1.82
CA PHE A 91 -11.96 -3.81 -0.84
C PHE A 91 -13.27 -3.05 -0.63
N VAL A 92 -14.05 -2.78 -1.69
CA VAL A 92 -15.39 -2.21 -1.56
C VAL A 92 -16.28 -3.09 -0.69
N ASP A 93 -16.28 -4.40 -0.94
CA ASP A 93 -17.08 -5.37 -0.17
C ASP A 93 -16.65 -5.40 1.32
N ILE A 94 -15.35 -5.28 1.62
CA ILE A 94 -14.82 -5.25 2.98
C ILE A 94 -15.20 -3.94 3.70
N CYS A 95 -15.01 -2.81 3.04
CA CYS A 95 -15.31 -1.49 3.61
C CYS A 95 -16.83 -1.23 3.70
N GLY A 96 -17.66 -2.02 3.02
CA GLY A 96 -19.11 -1.80 2.91
C GLY A 96 -19.50 -0.55 2.12
N SER A 97 -18.52 0.20 1.60
CA SER A 97 -18.69 1.44 0.86
C SER A 97 -17.49 1.69 -0.07
N ASP A 98 -17.62 2.68 -0.95
CA ASP A 98 -16.56 3.15 -1.84
C ASP A 98 -16.32 4.67 -1.62
N PRO A 99 -15.70 5.05 -0.49
CA PRO A 99 -15.60 6.45 -0.10
C PRO A 99 -14.57 7.21 -0.94
N THR A 100 -14.82 8.51 -1.10
CA THR A 100 -13.80 9.48 -1.51
C THR A 100 -12.93 9.89 -0.33
N PHE A 101 -11.80 10.55 -0.59
CA PHE A 101 -10.98 11.11 0.50
C PHE A 101 -11.75 12.15 1.33
N ALA A 102 -12.66 12.92 0.72
CA ALA A 102 -13.49 13.89 1.43
C ALA A 102 -14.47 13.26 2.42
N GLU A 103 -14.95 12.05 2.11
CA GLU A 103 -15.95 11.32 2.91
C GLU A 103 -15.35 10.56 4.12
N ILE A 104 -14.02 10.47 4.21
CA ILE A 104 -13.34 9.84 5.35
C ILE A 104 -12.95 10.90 6.38
N ASP A 105 -13.37 10.71 7.64
CA ASP A 105 -13.04 11.63 8.74
C ASP A 105 -11.56 11.63 9.07
N MET A 106 -10.95 10.44 9.19
CA MET A 106 -9.51 10.27 9.41
C MET A 106 -8.74 10.78 8.20
N LYS A 107 -7.81 11.70 8.42
CA LYS A 107 -6.96 12.18 7.34
C LYS A 107 -5.91 11.14 6.98
N ILE A 108 -6.00 10.63 5.76
CA ILE A 108 -5.07 9.62 5.26
C ILE A 108 -4.34 10.12 4.00
N TYR A 109 -3.10 9.67 3.85
CA TYR A 109 -2.23 9.91 2.69
C TYR A 109 -1.83 8.58 2.09
N ILE A 110 -2.19 8.34 0.85
CA ILE A 110 -1.84 7.12 0.11
C ILE A 110 -0.74 7.44 -0.88
N ALA A 111 0.44 6.86 -0.65
CA ALA A 111 1.60 7.08 -1.51
C ALA A 111 1.59 6.12 -2.69
N ALA A 112 1.68 6.65 -3.92
CA ALA A 112 1.92 5.87 -5.13
C ALA A 112 3.03 6.52 -5.97
N PHE A 113 3.75 5.72 -6.75
CA PHE A 113 4.81 6.21 -7.62
C PHE A 113 4.25 6.51 -9.01
N CYS A 114 4.33 7.77 -9.44
CA CYS A 114 3.96 8.21 -10.78
C CYS A 114 5.09 7.91 -11.76
N MET A 115 4.82 7.06 -12.75
CA MET A 115 5.80 6.68 -13.77
C MET A 115 6.12 7.82 -14.74
N ASN A 116 5.17 8.73 -14.97
CA ASN A 116 5.34 9.83 -15.92
C ASN A 116 6.27 10.92 -15.39
N THR A 117 6.22 11.20 -14.09
CA THR A 117 7.03 12.24 -13.45
C THR A 117 8.23 11.69 -12.71
N SER A 118 8.28 10.37 -12.48
CA SER A 118 9.27 9.70 -11.60
C SER A 118 9.25 10.22 -10.17
N GLU A 119 8.07 10.63 -9.69
CA GLU A 119 7.87 11.18 -8.35
C GLU A 119 6.86 10.36 -7.54
N THR A 120 6.98 10.41 -6.19
CA THR A 120 5.94 9.92 -5.30
C THR A 120 4.82 10.93 -5.21
N VAL A 121 3.60 10.50 -5.48
CA VAL A 121 2.37 11.28 -5.29
C VAL A 121 1.66 10.79 -4.03
N TYR A 122 1.21 11.74 -3.21
CA TYR A 122 0.41 11.48 -2.02
C TYR A 122 -1.03 11.89 -2.27
N PHE A 123 -1.88 10.90 -2.49
CA PHE A 123 -3.33 11.09 -2.60
C PHE A 123 -3.93 11.31 -1.22
N SER A 124 -4.67 12.37 -1.05
CA SER A 124 -5.28 12.75 0.23
C SER A 124 -6.48 13.67 0.03
N LYS A 125 -7.20 13.93 1.11
CA LYS A 125 -8.30 14.90 1.15
C LYS A 125 -7.86 16.33 0.72
N ASP A 126 -6.59 16.70 0.96
CA ASP A 126 -6.09 18.03 0.59
C ASP A 126 -5.76 18.16 -0.91
N THR A 127 -5.35 17.06 -1.53
CA THR A 127 -4.88 17.06 -2.92
C THR A 127 -5.90 16.49 -3.90
N HIS A 128 -6.67 15.49 -3.48
CA HIS A 128 -7.59 14.72 -4.32
C HIS A 128 -8.89 14.38 -3.56
N PRO A 129 -9.66 15.39 -3.10
CA PRO A 129 -10.83 15.16 -2.23
C PRO A 129 -11.89 14.25 -2.84
N ASP A 130 -12.13 14.36 -4.15
CA ASP A 130 -13.18 13.62 -4.86
C ASP A 130 -12.73 12.24 -5.37
N MET A 131 -11.45 11.90 -5.21
CA MET A 131 -10.92 10.62 -5.64
C MET A 131 -11.38 9.50 -4.70
N LYS A 132 -11.76 8.34 -5.27
CA LYS A 132 -12.04 7.15 -4.48
C LYS A 132 -10.76 6.64 -3.82
N VAL A 133 -10.80 6.47 -2.48
CA VAL A 133 -9.62 6.05 -1.71
C VAL A 133 -9.14 4.67 -2.13
N ILE A 134 -10.08 3.77 -2.46
CA ILE A 134 -9.76 2.41 -2.91
C ILE A 134 -8.99 2.44 -4.24
N ASP A 135 -9.22 3.40 -5.13
CA ASP A 135 -8.45 3.55 -6.37
C ASP A 135 -7.00 3.95 -6.06
N ALA A 136 -6.79 4.89 -5.14
CA ALA A 136 -5.46 5.27 -4.69
C ALA A 136 -4.71 4.09 -4.04
N VAL A 137 -5.40 3.30 -3.21
CA VAL A 137 -4.84 2.08 -2.59
C VAL A 137 -4.46 1.05 -3.66
N CYS A 138 -5.31 0.83 -4.66
CA CYS A 138 -4.99 -0.05 -5.78
C CYS A 138 -3.75 0.42 -6.56
N MET A 139 -3.58 1.72 -6.78
CA MET A 139 -2.36 2.26 -7.38
C MET A 139 -1.15 2.07 -6.48
N SER A 140 -1.31 2.33 -5.18
CA SER A 140 -0.24 2.20 -4.19
C SER A 140 0.30 0.78 -4.03
N MET A 141 -0.52 -0.25 -4.30
CA MET A 141 -0.13 -1.66 -4.20
C MET A 141 0.17 -2.32 -5.55
N ALA A 142 0.18 -1.56 -6.64
CA ALA A 142 0.42 -2.06 -7.99
C ALA A 142 1.91 -2.35 -8.22
N VAL A 143 2.43 -3.41 -7.60
CA VAL A 143 3.82 -3.88 -7.79
C VAL A 143 4.05 -4.18 -9.26
N PRO A 144 5.05 -3.54 -9.92
CA PRO A 144 5.32 -3.70 -11.34
C PRO A 144 5.46 -5.16 -11.75
N PHE A 145 4.99 -5.49 -12.94
CA PHE A 145 4.92 -6.82 -13.54
C PHE A 145 3.92 -7.77 -12.85
N ILE A 146 3.69 -7.65 -11.54
CA ILE A 146 2.75 -8.53 -10.82
C ILE A 146 1.34 -8.01 -11.01
N PHE A 147 1.08 -6.78 -10.60
CA PHE A 147 -0.24 -6.17 -10.68
C PHE A 147 -0.33 -5.18 -11.84
N ALA A 148 -1.51 -5.08 -12.43
CA ALA A 148 -1.80 -4.07 -13.44
C ALA A 148 -1.58 -2.66 -12.87
N CYS A 149 -0.92 -1.80 -13.65
CA CYS A 149 -0.71 -0.40 -13.26
C CYS A 149 -2.05 0.34 -13.13
N GLY A 150 -2.13 1.25 -12.17
CA GLY A 150 -3.23 2.19 -12.07
C GLY A 150 -3.09 3.34 -13.05
N LYS A 151 -4.21 3.93 -13.44
CA LYS A 151 -4.24 5.16 -14.26
C LYS A 151 -5.16 6.19 -13.62
N TYR A 152 -4.68 7.43 -13.55
CA TYR A 152 -5.46 8.56 -13.09
C TYR A 152 -4.98 9.83 -13.81
N ASN A 153 -5.91 10.64 -14.34
CA ASN A 153 -5.62 11.88 -15.09
C ASN A 153 -4.52 11.72 -16.16
N HIS A 154 -4.61 10.67 -16.99
CA HIS A 154 -3.63 10.30 -18.03
C HIS A 154 -2.24 9.89 -17.53
N GLU A 155 -2.02 9.82 -16.23
CA GLU A 155 -0.78 9.36 -15.62
C GLU A 155 -0.88 7.89 -15.20
N THR A 156 0.27 7.22 -15.16
CA THR A 156 0.41 5.80 -14.81
C THR A 156 1.10 5.68 -13.47
N TYR A 157 0.49 4.91 -12.58
CA TYR A 157 0.95 4.74 -11.20
C TYR A 157 1.26 3.29 -10.89
N VAL A 158 2.31 3.10 -10.09
CA VAL A 158 2.73 1.80 -9.55
C VAL A 158 2.95 1.91 -8.05
N ASP A 159 3.34 0.79 -7.41
CA ASP A 159 3.56 0.68 -5.97
C ASP A 159 4.41 1.83 -5.41
N GLY A 160 3.89 2.50 -4.39
CA GLY A 160 4.56 3.64 -3.74
C GLY A 160 5.88 3.26 -3.07
N GLY A 161 6.03 1.98 -2.70
CA GLY A 161 7.27 1.42 -2.22
C GLY A 161 8.43 1.46 -3.22
N MET A 162 8.21 1.80 -4.49
CA MET A 162 9.27 1.92 -5.49
C MET A 162 10.27 3.06 -5.20
N LYS A 163 9.83 4.14 -4.60
CA LYS A 163 10.69 5.29 -4.32
C LYS A 163 10.87 5.55 -2.83
N GLU A 164 9.85 5.33 -2.03
CA GLU A 164 9.87 5.64 -0.61
C GLU A 164 9.64 4.42 0.27
N GLU A 165 10.62 4.13 1.10
CA GLU A 165 10.55 3.09 2.12
C GLU A 165 9.66 3.50 3.30
N TYR A 166 9.63 4.79 3.58
CA TYR A 166 8.77 5.44 4.57
C TYR A 166 8.00 6.56 3.88
N PRO A 167 6.68 6.47 3.73
CA PRO A 167 5.87 7.55 3.17
C PRO A 167 5.73 8.68 4.20
N LEU A 168 6.85 9.40 4.46
CA LEU A 168 7.01 10.34 5.55
C LEU A 168 6.79 11.79 5.12
N THR A 169 6.88 12.07 3.83
CA THR A 169 6.82 13.43 3.27
C THR A 169 5.65 14.28 3.81
N PRO A 170 4.41 13.75 4.00
CA PRO A 170 3.31 14.56 4.55
C PRO A 170 3.55 15.09 5.96
N PHE A 171 4.55 14.54 6.68
CA PHE A 171 4.81 14.85 8.08
C PHE A 171 6.17 15.50 8.34
N PHE A 172 6.85 16.00 7.30
CA PHE A 172 8.17 16.65 7.48
C PHE A 172 8.13 17.93 8.30
N ASP A 173 6.99 18.60 8.39
CA ASP A 173 6.75 19.78 9.21
C ASP A 173 6.34 19.44 10.67
N LYS A 174 6.14 18.17 10.98
CA LYS A 174 5.70 17.72 12.31
C LYS A 174 6.87 17.41 13.24
N LYS A 175 6.61 17.45 14.53
CA LYS A 175 7.63 17.14 15.53
C LYS A 175 7.98 15.64 15.50
N PRO A 176 9.26 15.25 15.41
CA PRO A 176 9.65 13.84 15.29
C PRO A 176 9.10 12.91 16.37
N HIS A 177 8.97 13.39 17.62
CA HIS A 177 8.43 12.58 18.72
C HIS A 177 6.91 12.33 18.65
N GLU A 178 6.20 13.02 17.75
CA GLU A 178 4.77 12.82 17.49
C GLU A 178 4.53 11.81 16.36
N ILE A 179 5.59 11.45 15.59
CA ILE A 179 5.53 10.56 14.43
C ILE A 179 5.96 9.15 14.85
N THR A 180 5.18 8.16 14.47
CA THR A 180 5.56 6.74 14.61
C THR A 180 5.57 6.09 13.24
N CYS A 181 6.74 5.54 12.87
CA CYS A 181 6.91 4.79 11.63
C CYS A 181 6.96 3.29 11.94
N ILE A 182 6.09 2.53 11.30
CA ILE A 182 6.09 1.07 11.36
C ILE A 182 6.51 0.53 9.99
N LYS A 183 7.59 -0.24 9.98
CA LYS A 183 8.16 -0.86 8.80
C LYS A 183 8.58 -2.27 9.10
N ILE A 184 8.42 -3.15 8.13
CA ILE A 184 8.92 -4.52 8.22
C ILE A 184 10.31 -4.60 7.60
N LYS A 185 11.29 -4.98 8.44
CA LYS A 185 12.63 -5.27 7.95
C LYS A 185 12.64 -6.68 7.36
N MET A 186 12.79 -6.77 6.06
CA MET A 186 12.99 -8.06 5.38
C MET A 186 14.47 -8.41 5.38
N ASN A 187 14.80 -9.59 5.90
CA ASN A 187 16.16 -10.11 5.80
C ASN A 187 16.45 -10.45 4.32
N ARG A 188 17.62 -10.04 3.84
CA ARG A 188 18.11 -10.47 2.52
C ARG A 188 18.44 -11.94 2.58
N VAL A 189 17.72 -12.76 1.82
CA VAL A 189 18.02 -14.18 1.67
C VAL A 189 18.72 -14.33 0.33
N TYR A 190 19.92 -14.89 0.37
CA TYR A 190 20.64 -15.28 -0.85
C TYR A 190 19.82 -16.37 -1.55
N GLN A 191 19.57 -16.20 -2.85
CA GLN A 191 18.94 -17.20 -3.71
C GLN A 191 20.03 -17.82 -4.57
N GLU A 192 20.34 -19.08 -4.32
CA GLU A 192 21.37 -19.82 -5.05
C GLU A 192 21.02 -19.98 -6.54
N ASP A 193 19.73 -20.07 -6.87
CA ASP A 193 19.31 -20.36 -8.23
C ASP A 193 17.97 -19.68 -8.57
N ILE A 194 17.99 -18.97 -9.72
CA ILE A 194 16.82 -18.27 -10.27
C ILE A 194 16.43 -18.95 -11.60
N GLN A 195 15.87 -20.16 -11.51
CA GLN A 195 15.59 -20.99 -12.69
C GLN A 195 14.20 -20.78 -13.31
N THR A 196 13.29 -20.08 -12.63
CA THR A 196 11.93 -19.90 -13.14
C THR A 196 11.61 -18.43 -13.43
N PRO A 197 10.79 -18.13 -14.46
CA PRO A 197 10.34 -16.77 -14.74
C PRO A 197 9.69 -16.11 -13.52
N LYS A 198 8.97 -16.88 -12.73
CA LYS A 198 8.35 -16.41 -11.47
C LYS A 198 9.43 -15.97 -10.47
N ALA A 199 10.45 -16.81 -10.22
CA ALA A 199 11.54 -16.50 -9.31
C ALA A 199 12.34 -15.28 -9.81
N PHE A 200 12.58 -15.18 -11.12
CA PHE A 200 13.25 -14.03 -11.73
C PHE A 200 12.47 -12.73 -11.48
N VAL A 201 11.18 -12.69 -11.82
CA VAL A 201 10.35 -11.49 -11.62
C VAL A 201 10.26 -11.12 -10.13
N GLN A 202 10.07 -12.09 -9.25
CA GLN A 202 10.02 -11.85 -7.80
C GLN A 202 11.34 -11.27 -7.27
N THR A 203 12.48 -11.81 -7.72
CA THR A 203 13.81 -11.33 -7.33
C THR A 203 14.08 -9.95 -7.87
N LEU A 204 13.74 -9.69 -9.15
CA LEU A 204 13.88 -8.38 -9.77
C LEU A 204 13.07 -7.31 -9.03
N VAL A 205 11.79 -7.58 -8.77
CA VAL A 205 10.92 -6.68 -8.02
C VAL A 205 11.43 -6.45 -6.61
N ARG A 206 11.84 -7.52 -5.91
CA ARG A 206 12.42 -7.42 -4.57
C ARG A 206 13.70 -6.57 -4.59
N SER A 207 14.57 -6.76 -5.57
CA SER A 207 15.79 -5.97 -5.72
C SER A 207 15.48 -4.50 -6.00
N ALA A 208 14.53 -4.21 -6.88
CA ALA A 208 14.10 -2.84 -7.18
C ALA A 208 13.52 -2.13 -5.94
N LEU A 209 12.71 -2.83 -5.14
CA LEU A 209 12.12 -2.31 -3.91
C LEU A 209 13.14 -2.22 -2.76
N SER A 210 14.25 -2.97 -2.80
CA SER A 210 15.26 -3.03 -1.73
C SER A 210 16.54 -2.26 -2.02
N ASN A 211 16.74 -1.78 -3.26
CA ASN A 211 17.93 -1.04 -3.69
C ASN A 211 17.90 0.43 -3.22
N ARG A 212 17.72 0.63 -1.94
CA ARG A 212 17.88 1.94 -1.35
C ARG A 212 19.21 2.00 -0.65
N VAL A 213 19.97 3.00 -1.05
CA VAL A 213 21.30 3.29 -0.55
C VAL A 213 21.28 3.25 0.98
N GLN A 214 22.06 2.34 1.56
CA GLN A 214 22.46 2.46 2.96
C GLN A 214 23.50 3.58 2.99
N TYR A 215 23.10 4.76 3.49
CA TYR A 215 24.04 5.75 4.01
C TYR A 215 24.39 5.39 5.44
#